data_329010c756f92178d05796e24cf4ead9
#
_entry.id   329010c756f92178d05796e24cf4ead9
#
_cell.length_a   1.000
_cell.length_b   1.000
_cell.length_c   1.000
_cell.angle_alpha   90.00
_cell.angle_beta   90.00
_cell.angle_gamma   90.00
#
_symmetry.space_group_name_H-M   'P 1'
#
loop_
_entity.id
_entity.type
_entity.pdbx_description
1 polymer ?
#
loop_
_entity_poly.entity_id
_entity_poly.type
_entity_poly.pdbx_seq_one_letter_code
_entity_poly.pdbx_strand_id
1 'polypeptide(L)'
;MTTRRRFVQNTALVSTALAIPLHAGWLLAETGSATYRNPILGGDHPDASPIRVGDDFYLTHSSFDYAPGLLIWHSRDLINWRPAAAALHSYHGSVWAPYLCEYQNRYYIYFPADNRLRVVHADHPTGPWSEPIDLGINAIDPAHVGENGRRFLYMAGGQMAELNADGLSVKTAPRVVFEPWPMPTTSRMECTCLEAPKLLQHNGYYYLNVAEGGTGGPATSHSVISARSRHADGPWEFSPYNPVVRTRSREDRWLSVGHGRLVDTPGGKWYMTVHSYENGYRTLGRQLLLLPVEWTADGWFRVPEGITADAAIPVPVAGNGQQPLLDPSDDFTKTELGLQWGFWHEYDAARFTVGNGALTLAARGASLADSSALTTAVGGHSYTVEVDVEIEPSCECGLMLFYDPQHATGILLGPEGVGVRLANGYVPSRQQKGATRATLRVVNDRNEVDFYFRLPGKAWQRTQESAEISGMQHNVLGGFLDVRPAIYAVGSGKATLRNFRYWPEVRVPA
;
A
#
# COMPACT_ATOMS: atom_id res chain seq x y z
N MET A 1 -46.68 38.65 -70.03
CA MET A 1 -46.85 37.37 -69.35
C MET A 1 -45.58 36.57 -69.61
N THR A 2 -44.67 36.63 -68.70
CA THR A 2 -43.27 36.06 -68.84
C THR A 2 -43.02 35.07 -67.74
N THR A 3 -42.90 33.84 -68.17
CA THR A 3 -42.53 32.67 -67.31
C THR A 3 -41.01 32.60 -67.16
N ARG A 4 -40.51 32.72 -65.91
CA ARG A 4 -39.10 32.50 -65.55
C ARG A 4 -38.87 31.02 -65.28
N ARG A 5 -38.00 30.33 -66.08
CA ARG A 5 -37.42 29.05 -65.79
C ARG A 5 -36.25 29.22 -64.81
N ARG A 6 -36.30 28.49 -63.69
CA ARG A 6 -35.17 28.34 -62.78
C ARG A 6 -34.24 27.21 -63.25
N PHE A 7 -32.97 27.53 -63.47
CA PHE A 7 -31.89 26.57 -63.67
C PHE A 7 -31.42 26.09 -62.29
N VAL A 8 -31.44 24.82 -62.05
CA VAL A 8 -30.83 24.18 -60.89
C VAL A 8 -29.46 23.64 -61.32
N GLN A 9 -28.40 24.26 -60.82
CA GLN A 9 -27.05 23.71 -60.96
C GLN A 9 -26.77 22.75 -59.80
N ASN A 10 -26.57 21.46 -60.11
CA ASN A 10 -26.05 20.46 -59.17
C ASN A 10 -24.56 20.68 -59.02
N THR A 11 -24.10 21.15 -57.88
CA THR A 11 -22.69 21.15 -57.48
C THR A 11 -22.46 19.90 -56.62
N ALA A 12 -21.75 18.93 -57.19
CA ALA A 12 -21.27 17.77 -56.46
C ALA A 12 -20.11 18.20 -55.55
N LEU A 13 -20.33 18.20 -54.22
CA LEU A 13 -19.28 18.31 -53.23
C LEU A 13 -18.59 16.97 -53.09
N VAL A 14 -17.34 16.85 -53.59
CA VAL A 14 -16.45 15.75 -53.31
C VAL A 14 -15.86 16.01 -51.90
N SER A 15 -16.37 15.28 -50.92
CA SER A 15 -15.79 15.26 -49.58
C SER A 15 -14.59 14.32 -49.56
N THR A 16 -13.37 14.86 -49.61
CA THR A 16 -12.15 14.12 -49.26
C THR A 16 -12.13 13.94 -47.76
N ALA A 17 -12.49 12.75 -47.28
CA ALA A 17 -12.27 12.34 -45.90
C ALA A 17 -10.76 12.13 -45.69
N LEU A 18 -10.11 13.08 -45.01
CA LEU A 18 -8.80 12.83 -44.42
C LEU A 18 -8.98 11.78 -43.31
N ALA A 19 -8.48 10.60 -43.53
CA ALA A 19 -8.34 9.57 -42.47
C ALA A 19 -7.28 10.05 -41.48
N ILE A 20 -7.70 10.67 -40.39
CA ILE A 20 -6.87 10.87 -39.20
C ILE A 20 -6.78 9.50 -38.52
N PRO A 21 -5.58 8.96 -38.26
CA PRO A 21 -5.48 7.73 -37.48
C PRO A 21 -5.95 8.03 -36.05
N LEU A 22 -7.11 7.52 -35.70
CA LEU A 22 -7.66 7.56 -34.35
C LEU A 22 -6.80 6.68 -33.43
N HIS A 23 -5.81 7.28 -32.76
CA HIS A 23 -5.18 6.72 -31.56
C HIS A 23 -6.06 7.05 -30.34
N ALA A 24 -7.31 6.65 -30.39
CA ALA A 24 -8.30 6.95 -29.36
C ALA A 24 -8.75 5.68 -28.63
N GLY A 25 -7.77 4.89 -28.12
CA GLY A 25 -8.11 3.70 -27.33
C GLY A 25 -8.66 3.96 -25.93
N TRP A 26 -8.55 5.19 -25.40
CA TRP A 26 -8.87 5.48 -23.99
C TRP A 26 -9.98 6.53 -23.80
N LEU A 27 -10.35 7.28 -24.82
CA LEU A 27 -11.20 8.50 -24.68
C LEU A 27 -12.70 8.27 -24.75
N LEU A 28 -13.19 7.08 -25.02
CA LEU A 28 -14.61 6.75 -24.91
C LEU A 28 -14.76 5.54 -24.00
N ALA A 29 -15.12 5.76 -22.73
CA ALA A 29 -15.91 4.76 -22.05
C ALA A 29 -17.14 4.53 -22.95
N GLU A 30 -17.18 3.42 -23.67
CA GLU A 30 -18.43 2.94 -24.28
C GLU A 30 -19.47 2.99 -23.16
N THR A 31 -20.60 3.65 -23.41
CA THR A 31 -21.69 3.75 -22.45
C THR A 31 -22.06 2.33 -22.01
N GLY A 32 -21.56 1.90 -20.83
CA GLY A 32 -21.75 0.56 -20.28
C GLY A 32 -20.49 -0.20 -19.85
N SER A 33 -19.26 0.27 -20.11
CA SER A 33 -18.07 -0.43 -19.60
C SER A 33 -17.87 -0.14 -18.11
N ALA A 34 -17.56 -1.21 -17.34
CA ALA A 34 -17.24 -1.07 -15.91
C ALA A 34 -16.00 -0.17 -15.71
N THR A 35 -16.04 0.66 -14.68
CA THR A 35 -14.92 1.53 -14.29
C THR A 35 -14.47 1.24 -12.86
N TYR A 36 -13.25 1.63 -12.53
CA TYR A 36 -12.75 1.66 -11.16
C TYR A 36 -12.33 3.08 -10.78
N ARG A 37 -12.17 3.31 -9.49
CA ARG A 37 -11.59 4.53 -8.91
C ARG A 37 -10.45 4.16 -7.96
N ASN A 38 -9.42 4.99 -7.95
CA ASN A 38 -8.36 4.87 -6.96
C ASN A 38 -8.83 5.29 -5.55
N PRO A 39 -8.31 4.64 -4.48
CA PRO A 39 -7.25 3.63 -4.52
C PRO A 39 -7.77 2.26 -4.93
N ILE A 40 -6.90 1.42 -5.54
CA ILE A 40 -7.21 0.00 -5.78
C ILE A 40 -6.95 -0.87 -4.55
N LEU A 41 -6.13 -0.37 -3.62
CA LEU A 41 -5.91 -0.96 -2.31
C LEU A 41 -5.75 0.20 -1.32
N GLY A 42 -6.77 0.40 -0.50
CA GLY A 42 -6.83 1.50 0.49
C GLY A 42 -6.06 1.15 1.76
N GLY A 43 -5.59 2.17 2.47
CA GLY A 43 -4.67 2.04 3.60
C GLY A 43 -3.21 1.96 3.16
N ASP A 44 -2.29 1.73 4.09
CA ASP A 44 -0.85 1.80 3.83
C ASP A 44 -0.33 0.57 3.09
N HIS A 45 -0.30 0.65 1.77
CA HIS A 45 0.22 -0.38 0.87
C HIS A 45 1.20 0.24 -0.15
N PRO A 46 2.26 0.94 0.33
CA PRO A 46 3.18 1.65 -0.54
C PRO A 46 4.18 0.73 -1.21
N ASP A 47 4.90 1.30 -2.18
CA ASP A 47 6.07 0.68 -2.80
C ASP A 47 5.75 -0.65 -3.49
N ALA A 48 4.51 -0.79 -3.97
CA ALA A 48 4.01 -2.04 -4.48
C ALA A 48 4.80 -2.56 -5.68
N SER A 49 5.01 -3.86 -5.67
CA SER A 49 5.80 -4.58 -6.67
C SER A 49 4.95 -5.67 -7.35
N PRO A 50 4.07 -5.29 -8.30
CA PRO A 50 3.23 -6.25 -9.02
C PRO A 50 4.03 -7.04 -10.06
N ILE A 51 3.62 -8.30 -10.24
CA ILE A 51 3.99 -9.14 -11.39
C ILE A 51 2.74 -9.82 -11.95
N ARG A 52 2.79 -10.17 -13.24
CA ARG A 52 1.79 -11.03 -13.88
C ARG A 52 2.36 -12.43 -14.08
N VAL A 53 1.57 -13.44 -13.74
CA VAL A 53 1.89 -14.85 -13.93
C VAL A 53 0.71 -15.51 -14.64
N GLY A 54 0.81 -15.67 -15.97
CA GLY A 54 -0.32 -16.08 -16.78
C GLY A 54 -1.46 -15.05 -16.74
N ASP A 55 -2.63 -15.47 -16.25
CA ASP A 55 -3.82 -14.64 -16.09
C ASP A 55 -3.96 -14.06 -14.68
N ASP A 56 -3.05 -14.41 -13.79
CA ASP A 56 -3.04 -13.98 -12.39
C ASP A 56 -2.03 -12.86 -12.15
N PHE A 57 -2.32 -12.00 -11.17
CA PHE A 57 -1.44 -10.94 -10.72
C PHE A 57 -1.09 -11.16 -9.25
N TYR A 58 0.17 -10.95 -8.92
CA TYR A 58 0.67 -10.99 -7.55
C TYR A 58 1.41 -9.70 -7.25
N LEU A 59 1.31 -9.21 -6.03
CA LEU A 59 2.11 -8.08 -5.56
C LEU A 59 2.54 -8.28 -4.11
N THR A 60 3.60 -7.62 -3.74
CA THR A 60 3.99 -7.36 -2.35
C THR A 60 4.31 -5.87 -2.20
N HIS A 61 4.35 -5.37 -0.96
CA HIS A 61 4.61 -3.97 -0.63
C HIS A 61 5.39 -3.87 0.67
N SER A 62 5.80 -2.66 1.07
CA SER A 62 6.44 -2.41 2.35
C SER A 62 5.58 -2.90 3.50
N SER A 63 6.17 -3.60 4.44
CA SER A 63 5.49 -4.08 5.65
C SER A 63 5.99 -3.38 6.92
N PHE A 64 7.00 -2.53 6.78
CA PHE A 64 7.60 -1.78 7.88
C PHE A 64 7.85 -2.63 9.12
N ASP A 65 7.31 -2.24 10.24
CA ASP A 65 7.52 -2.82 11.55
C ASP A 65 6.51 -3.93 11.91
N TYR A 66 5.74 -4.41 10.93
CA TYR A 66 4.70 -5.41 11.14
C TYR A 66 5.13 -6.82 10.71
N ALA A 67 4.79 -7.81 11.53
CA ALA A 67 5.02 -9.24 11.27
C ALA A 67 3.70 -10.04 11.42
N PRO A 68 3.39 -10.98 10.50
CA PRO A 68 4.19 -11.39 9.35
C PRO A 68 4.35 -10.27 8.33
N GLY A 69 5.50 -10.21 7.66
CA GLY A 69 5.84 -9.19 6.67
C GLY A 69 5.83 -9.69 5.24
N LEU A 70 6.01 -8.76 4.28
CA LEU A 70 5.97 -9.03 2.84
C LEU A 70 4.73 -9.82 2.44
N LEU A 71 3.54 -9.28 2.76
CA LEU A 71 2.28 -9.90 2.35
C LEU A 71 2.24 -10.01 0.82
N ILE A 72 1.84 -11.18 0.35
CA ILE A 72 1.58 -11.45 -1.05
C ILE A 72 0.10 -11.31 -1.30
N TRP A 73 -0.24 -10.40 -2.18
CA TRP A 73 -1.61 -10.18 -2.64
C TRP A 73 -1.81 -10.83 -3.99
N HIS A 74 -3.00 -11.35 -4.23
CA HIS A 74 -3.43 -11.96 -5.49
C HIS A 74 -4.61 -11.21 -6.07
N SER A 75 -4.62 -11.04 -7.40
CA SER A 75 -5.72 -10.47 -8.17
C SER A 75 -5.82 -11.15 -9.54
N ARG A 76 -6.99 -11.07 -10.17
CA ARG A 76 -7.22 -11.45 -11.57
C ARG A 76 -7.53 -10.26 -12.49
N ASP A 77 -7.59 -9.07 -11.94
CA ASP A 77 -8.05 -7.89 -12.67
C ASP A 77 -7.28 -6.59 -12.34
N LEU A 78 -6.24 -6.66 -11.49
CA LEU A 78 -5.42 -5.54 -11.00
C LEU A 78 -6.15 -4.54 -10.08
N ILE A 79 -7.45 -4.67 -9.87
CA ILE A 79 -8.23 -3.73 -9.04
C ILE A 79 -8.83 -4.38 -7.80
N ASN A 80 -9.03 -5.69 -7.81
CA ASN A 80 -9.57 -6.45 -6.69
C ASN A 80 -8.48 -7.37 -6.13
N TRP A 81 -7.90 -6.98 -5.00
CA TRP A 81 -6.78 -7.67 -4.38
C TRP A 81 -7.21 -8.40 -3.12
N ARG A 82 -6.65 -9.58 -2.89
CA ARG A 82 -6.85 -10.36 -1.66
C ARG A 82 -5.52 -10.87 -1.14
N PRO A 83 -5.27 -10.84 0.18
CA PRO A 83 -4.06 -11.41 0.74
C PRO A 83 -4.06 -12.93 0.50
N ALA A 84 -2.93 -13.47 0.06
CA ALA A 84 -2.77 -14.88 -0.32
C ALA A 84 -1.71 -15.60 0.51
N ALA A 85 -0.63 -14.91 0.92
CA ALA A 85 0.46 -15.46 1.71
C ALA A 85 1.24 -14.34 2.41
N ALA A 86 2.18 -14.72 3.26
CA ALA A 86 3.25 -13.86 3.76
C ALA A 86 4.60 -14.49 3.43
N ALA A 87 5.57 -13.69 3.00
CA ALA A 87 6.90 -14.18 2.68
C ALA A 87 7.88 -14.10 3.86
N LEU A 88 7.57 -13.33 4.90
CA LEU A 88 8.32 -13.26 6.15
C LEU A 88 7.39 -13.59 7.31
N HIS A 89 7.71 -14.68 8.03
CA HIS A 89 6.92 -15.10 9.19
C HIS A 89 7.37 -14.47 10.50
N SER A 90 8.61 -13.96 10.56
CA SER A 90 9.19 -13.30 11.72
C SER A 90 9.64 -11.88 11.39
N TYR A 91 9.86 -11.08 12.43
CA TYR A 91 10.37 -9.72 12.30
C TYR A 91 11.89 -9.74 12.05
N HIS A 92 12.33 -9.06 11.02
CA HIS A 92 13.74 -8.97 10.60
C HIS A 92 14.27 -7.54 10.55
N GLY A 93 13.57 -6.58 11.17
CA GLY A 93 13.75 -5.15 11.02
C GLY A 93 12.65 -4.52 10.19
N SER A 94 12.64 -3.19 10.10
CA SER A 94 11.66 -2.46 9.29
C SER A 94 11.87 -2.74 7.80
N VAL A 95 10.86 -3.29 7.13
CA VAL A 95 10.92 -3.77 5.74
C VAL A 95 10.31 -2.75 4.78
N TRP A 96 11.13 -2.20 3.89
CA TRP A 96 10.75 -1.18 2.93
C TRP A 96 10.85 -1.69 1.49
N ALA A 97 10.06 -1.10 0.60
CA ALA A 97 10.14 -1.16 -0.86
C ALA A 97 10.67 -2.49 -1.46
N PRO A 98 9.94 -3.60 -1.29
CA PRO A 98 10.37 -4.88 -1.84
C PRO A 98 10.27 -4.91 -3.37
N TYR A 99 11.04 -5.78 -3.98
CA TYR A 99 10.98 -6.08 -5.41
C TYR A 99 10.68 -7.55 -5.65
N LEU A 100 9.44 -7.86 -5.99
CA LEU A 100 9.00 -9.20 -6.40
C LEU A 100 9.30 -9.39 -7.89
N CYS A 101 9.98 -10.47 -8.26
CA CYS A 101 10.24 -10.81 -9.66
C CYS A 101 10.25 -12.33 -9.87
N GLU A 102 10.01 -12.73 -11.11
CA GLU A 102 10.28 -14.06 -11.61
C GLU A 102 11.57 -14.04 -12.44
N TYR A 103 12.42 -15.02 -12.24
CA TYR A 103 13.59 -15.25 -13.09
C TYR A 103 13.88 -16.75 -13.20
N GLN A 104 13.88 -17.27 -14.43
CA GLN A 104 14.12 -18.68 -14.74
C GLN A 104 13.21 -19.65 -13.96
N ASN A 105 11.90 -19.36 -13.98
CA ASN A 105 10.83 -20.13 -13.31
C ASN A 105 10.96 -20.20 -11.79
N ARG A 106 11.61 -19.24 -11.19
CA ARG A 106 11.72 -19.06 -9.75
C ARG A 106 11.38 -17.65 -9.34
N TYR A 107 10.72 -17.48 -8.20
CA TYR A 107 10.31 -16.19 -7.66
C TYR A 107 11.31 -15.72 -6.62
N TYR A 108 11.58 -14.43 -6.63
CA TYR A 108 12.48 -13.75 -5.69
C TYR A 108 11.81 -12.50 -5.17
N ILE A 109 12.01 -12.21 -3.89
CA ILE A 109 11.72 -10.90 -3.33
C ILE A 109 13.04 -10.37 -2.76
N TYR A 110 13.55 -9.32 -3.37
CA TYR A 110 14.66 -8.52 -2.85
C TYR A 110 14.07 -7.41 -2.01
N PHE A 111 14.56 -7.20 -0.80
CA PHE A 111 14.01 -6.20 0.11
C PHE A 111 15.07 -5.70 1.11
N PRO A 112 15.01 -4.43 1.55
CA PRO A 112 15.76 -3.97 2.70
C PRO A 112 15.00 -4.28 4.00
N ALA A 113 15.73 -4.65 5.02
CA ALA A 113 15.26 -4.64 6.40
C ALA A 113 16.31 -3.89 7.22
N ASP A 114 15.92 -2.77 7.86
CA ASP A 114 16.83 -1.81 8.50
C ASP A 114 17.99 -1.38 7.57
N ASN A 115 17.68 -1.04 6.33
CA ASN A 115 18.64 -0.66 5.25
C ASN A 115 19.61 -1.78 4.83
N ARG A 116 19.44 -3.02 5.30
CA ARG A 116 20.23 -4.17 4.91
C ARG A 116 19.49 -4.98 3.86
N LEU A 117 20.06 -5.10 2.66
CA LEU A 117 19.43 -5.85 1.56
C LEU A 117 19.45 -7.35 1.83
N ARG A 118 18.31 -7.96 1.64
CA ARG A 118 18.07 -9.40 1.77
C ARG A 118 17.28 -9.92 0.57
N VAL A 119 17.25 -11.23 0.43
CA VAL A 119 16.44 -11.92 -0.57
C VAL A 119 15.79 -13.16 0.03
N VAL A 120 14.54 -13.38 -0.32
CA VAL A 120 13.84 -14.67 -0.17
C VAL A 120 13.46 -15.18 -1.55
N HIS A 121 13.32 -16.51 -1.69
CA HIS A 121 12.92 -17.13 -2.95
C HIS A 121 11.94 -18.27 -2.75
N ALA A 122 11.16 -18.56 -3.81
CA ALA A 122 10.17 -19.64 -3.83
C ALA A 122 9.98 -20.18 -5.25
N ASP A 123 9.39 -21.36 -5.37
CA ASP A 123 9.03 -21.96 -6.67
C ASP A 123 7.61 -21.55 -7.11
N HIS A 124 6.83 -20.89 -6.23
CA HIS A 124 5.51 -20.34 -6.51
C HIS A 124 5.37 -18.94 -5.88
N PRO A 125 4.63 -18.00 -6.48
CA PRO A 125 4.52 -16.63 -5.94
C PRO A 125 3.86 -16.55 -4.55
N THR A 126 3.12 -17.56 -4.13
CA THR A 126 2.57 -17.65 -2.76
C THR A 126 3.42 -18.51 -1.82
N GLY A 127 4.62 -18.94 -2.25
CA GLY A 127 5.54 -19.73 -1.43
C GLY A 127 5.35 -21.25 -1.55
N PRO A 128 5.91 -22.03 -0.60
CA PRO A 128 6.61 -21.53 0.59
C PRO A 128 7.89 -20.76 0.25
N TRP A 129 8.12 -19.66 0.97
CA TRP A 129 9.30 -18.80 0.81
C TRP A 129 10.45 -19.28 1.69
N SER A 130 11.68 -19.10 1.21
CA SER A 130 12.89 -19.41 1.97
C SER A 130 13.06 -18.46 3.16
N GLU A 131 13.96 -18.84 4.10
CA GLU A 131 14.50 -17.89 5.05
C GLU A 131 15.25 -16.74 4.35
N PRO A 132 15.27 -15.52 4.92
CA PRO A 132 15.97 -14.38 4.35
C PRO A 132 17.48 -14.58 4.28
N ILE A 133 18.04 -14.34 3.10
CA ILE A 133 19.49 -14.39 2.86
C ILE A 133 20.00 -12.96 2.80
N ASP A 134 21.02 -12.64 3.60
CA ASP A 134 21.68 -11.33 3.61
C ASP A 134 22.62 -11.19 2.41
N LEU A 135 22.43 -10.14 1.61
CA LEU A 135 23.26 -9.84 0.44
C LEU A 135 24.55 -9.06 0.76
N GLY A 136 24.75 -8.66 2.00
CA GLY A 136 25.95 -7.94 2.42
C GLY A 136 25.97 -6.47 1.99
N ILE A 137 24.89 -5.89 1.52
CA ILE A 137 24.79 -4.49 1.03
C ILE A 137 23.86 -3.69 1.93
N ASN A 138 24.26 -2.47 2.30
CA ASN A 138 23.40 -1.48 2.93
C ASN A 138 22.86 -0.55 1.85
N ALA A 139 21.60 -0.71 1.51
CA ALA A 139 20.85 0.10 0.55
C ALA A 139 19.35 -0.10 0.72
N ILE A 140 18.56 0.71 0.01
CA ILE A 140 17.11 0.58 -0.09
C ILE A 140 16.68 0.40 -1.55
N ASP A 141 15.42 0.08 -1.76
CA ASP A 141 14.73 0.03 -3.06
C ASP A 141 15.44 -0.86 -4.09
N PRO A 142 15.60 -2.14 -3.83
CA PRO A 142 16.19 -3.03 -4.82
C PRO A 142 15.30 -3.20 -6.06
N ALA A 143 15.92 -3.46 -7.22
CA ALA A 143 15.24 -3.93 -8.42
C ALA A 143 16.15 -4.86 -9.23
N HIS A 144 15.61 -6.00 -9.61
CA HIS A 144 16.36 -7.02 -10.36
C HIS A 144 16.08 -6.94 -11.86
N VAL A 145 17.11 -7.19 -12.65
CA VAL A 145 17.00 -7.41 -14.11
C VAL A 145 18.04 -8.43 -14.57
N GLY A 146 17.67 -9.22 -15.58
CA GLY A 146 18.58 -10.16 -16.25
C GLY A 146 18.91 -9.76 -17.67
N GLU A 147 20.16 -10.02 -18.12
CA GLU A 147 20.59 -9.87 -19.50
C GLU A 147 21.65 -10.93 -19.85
N ASN A 148 21.40 -11.76 -20.86
CA ASN A 148 22.36 -12.75 -21.36
C ASN A 148 22.97 -13.66 -20.28
N GLY A 149 22.12 -14.10 -19.32
CA GLY A 149 22.54 -14.94 -18.19
C GLY A 149 23.22 -14.20 -17.03
N ARG A 150 23.49 -12.88 -17.19
CA ARG A 150 23.93 -12.02 -16.08
C ARG A 150 22.71 -11.49 -15.33
N ARG A 151 22.88 -11.22 -14.06
CA ARG A 151 21.85 -10.67 -13.19
C ARG A 151 22.35 -9.39 -12.53
N PHE A 152 21.52 -8.38 -12.53
CA PHE A 152 21.84 -7.07 -11.95
C PHE A 152 20.81 -6.70 -10.88
N LEU A 153 21.27 -6.11 -9.80
CA LEU A 153 20.47 -5.55 -8.73
C LEU A 153 20.71 -4.04 -8.68
N TYR A 154 19.69 -3.28 -9.03
CA TYR A 154 19.64 -1.84 -8.89
C TYR A 154 19.21 -1.46 -7.49
N MET A 155 19.60 -0.27 -7.02
CA MET A 155 19.31 0.26 -5.69
C MET A 155 19.14 1.79 -5.75
N ALA A 156 18.61 2.37 -4.70
CA ALA A 156 18.55 3.82 -4.55
C ALA A 156 19.92 4.48 -4.77
N GLY A 157 19.92 5.77 -5.16
CA GLY A 157 21.13 6.50 -5.53
C GLY A 157 21.71 6.12 -6.90
N GLY A 158 20.90 5.52 -7.78
CA GLY A 158 21.33 5.11 -9.13
C GLY A 158 22.37 4.00 -9.14
N GLN A 159 22.51 3.26 -8.05
CA GLN A 159 23.52 2.22 -7.87
C GLN A 159 23.08 0.89 -8.48
N MET A 160 24.04 0.09 -8.90
CA MET A 160 23.85 -1.26 -9.43
C MET A 160 25.00 -2.17 -9.00
N ALA A 161 24.70 -3.41 -8.66
CA ALA A 161 25.65 -4.50 -8.50
C ALA A 161 25.31 -5.67 -9.42
N GLU A 162 26.29 -6.47 -9.85
CA GLU A 162 26.05 -7.76 -10.48
C GLU A 162 25.87 -8.84 -9.40
N LEU A 163 24.85 -9.66 -9.54
CA LEU A 163 24.61 -10.84 -8.70
C LEU A 163 25.30 -12.07 -9.30
N ASN A 164 25.57 -13.08 -8.47
CA ASN A 164 25.87 -14.43 -8.92
C ASN A 164 24.66 -15.06 -9.63
N ALA A 165 24.86 -16.15 -10.37
CA ALA A 165 23.85 -16.76 -11.23
C ALA A 165 22.60 -17.20 -10.48
N ASP A 166 22.73 -17.62 -9.22
CA ASP A 166 21.62 -18.01 -8.35
C ASP A 166 20.77 -16.81 -7.88
N GLY A 167 21.33 -15.58 -7.94
CA GLY A 167 20.68 -14.37 -7.46
C GLY A 167 20.63 -14.22 -5.95
N LEU A 168 21.35 -15.05 -5.22
CA LEU A 168 21.33 -15.11 -3.75
C LEU A 168 22.58 -14.50 -3.12
N SER A 169 23.51 -14.02 -3.94
CA SER A 169 24.73 -13.37 -3.47
C SER A 169 25.23 -12.34 -4.50
N VAL A 170 26.04 -11.40 -4.02
CA VAL A 170 26.59 -10.30 -4.81
C VAL A 170 27.92 -10.73 -5.42
N LYS A 171 28.11 -10.44 -6.72
CA LYS A 171 29.32 -10.73 -7.48
C LYS A 171 30.26 -9.52 -7.53
N THR A 172 29.71 -8.31 -7.64
CA THR A 172 30.50 -7.06 -7.74
C THR A 172 30.05 -6.04 -6.70
N ALA A 173 30.95 -5.21 -6.24
CA ALA A 173 30.57 -4.05 -5.43
C ALA A 173 29.58 -3.15 -6.17
N PRO A 174 28.65 -2.47 -5.47
CA PRO A 174 27.76 -1.47 -6.06
C PRO A 174 28.56 -0.34 -6.71
N ARG A 175 28.06 0.14 -7.87
CA ARG A 175 28.58 1.32 -8.57
C ARG A 175 27.42 2.16 -9.10
N VAL A 176 27.60 3.47 -9.21
CA VAL A 176 26.61 4.36 -9.83
C VAL A 176 26.60 4.11 -11.34
N VAL A 177 25.42 3.91 -11.90
CA VAL A 177 25.17 3.68 -13.33
C VAL A 177 24.05 4.57 -13.89
N PHE A 178 23.38 5.32 -13.03
CA PHE A 178 22.29 6.20 -13.39
C PHE A 178 22.35 7.48 -12.55
N GLU A 179 22.26 8.63 -13.22
CA GLU A 179 22.23 9.94 -12.58
C GLU A 179 20.80 10.50 -12.56
N PRO A 180 20.48 11.38 -11.61
CA PRO A 180 19.15 11.98 -11.54
C PRO A 180 18.78 12.73 -12.82
N TRP A 181 17.49 12.69 -13.16
CA TRP A 181 16.95 13.52 -14.23
C TRP A 181 17.05 15.00 -13.82
N PRO A 182 17.44 15.93 -14.74
CA PRO A 182 17.55 17.34 -14.42
C PRO A 182 16.16 17.97 -14.19
N MET A 183 15.66 17.83 -12.98
CA MET A 183 14.40 18.45 -12.56
C MET A 183 14.40 19.96 -12.82
N PRO A 184 13.31 20.54 -13.35
CA PRO A 184 13.18 21.99 -13.47
C PRO A 184 13.39 22.69 -12.12
N THR A 185 14.16 23.80 -12.12
CA THR A 185 14.48 24.57 -10.90
C THR A 185 13.26 25.16 -10.20
N THR A 186 12.12 25.22 -10.89
CA THR A 186 10.83 25.64 -10.34
C THR A 186 10.10 24.53 -9.57
N SER A 187 10.56 23.30 -9.66
CA SER A 187 9.97 22.17 -8.94
C SER A 187 10.22 22.31 -7.44
N ARG A 188 9.17 22.05 -6.66
CA ARG A 188 9.29 21.96 -5.21
C ARG A 188 9.54 20.52 -4.83
N MET A 189 10.70 20.25 -4.26
CA MET A 189 11.13 18.90 -3.86
C MET A 189 11.59 18.89 -2.43
N GLU A 190 11.40 17.77 -1.75
CA GLU A 190 11.98 17.48 -0.44
C GLU A 190 13.50 17.34 -0.56
N CYS A 191 13.94 16.58 -1.56
CA CYS A 191 15.32 16.24 -1.88
C CYS A 191 15.39 15.76 -3.33
N THR A 192 16.56 15.48 -3.85
CA THR A 192 16.69 14.75 -5.13
C THR A 192 16.16 13.33 -4.96
N CYS A 193 16.50 12.65 -3.88
CA CYS A 193 16.04 11.32 -3.48
C CYS A 193 15.82 10.39 -4.67
N LEU A 194 16.91 10.12 -5.39
CA LEU A 194 16.89 9.16 -6.49
C LEU A 194 16.70 7.75 -5.91
N GLU A 195 15.49 7.22 -6.03
CA GLU A 195 15.09 5.97 -5.38
C GLU A 195 14.14 5.15 -6.25
N ALA A 196 13.62 4.04 -5.74
CA ALA A 196 12.59 3.23 -6.38
C ALA A 196 12.91 2.75 -7.80
N PRO A 197 14.11 2.26 -8.12
CA PRO A 197 14.32 1.69 -9.45
C PRO A 197 13.33 0.54 -9.70
N LYS A 198 12.73 0.52 -10.89
CA LYS A 198 11.88 -0.55 -11.40
C LYS A 198 12.25 -0.80 -12.85
N LEU A 199 12.61 -2.04 -13.18
CA LEU A 199 13.04 -2.40 -14.51
C LEU A 199 12.01 -3.26 -15.25
N LEU A 200 11.92 -2.99 -16.55
CA LEU A 200 11.09 -3.73 -17.49
C LEU A 200 11.86 -3.90 -18.80
N GLN A 201 11.83 -5.11 -19.38
CA GLN A 201 12.28 -5.34 -20.75
C GLN A 201 11.07 -5.33 -21.69
N HIS A 202 11.08 -4.45 -22.68
CA HIS A 202 10.00 -4.35 -23.67
C HIS A 202 10.53 -3.88 -25.04
N ASN A 203 10.11 -4.54 -26.14
CA ASN A 203 10.45 -4.19 -27.51
C ASN A 203 11.95 -3.92 -27.74
N GLY A 204 12.83 -4.75 -27.15
CA GLY A 204 14.28 -4.67 -27.31
C GLY A 204 14.95 -3.51 -26.58
N TYR A 205 14.26 -2.89 -25.62
CA TYR A 205 14.79 -1.94 -24.67
C TYR A 205 14.59 -2.45 -23.24
N TYR A 206 15.47 -2.00 -22.37
CA TYR A 206 15.27 -1.98 -20.92
C TYR A 206 14.77 -0.59 -20.54
N TYR A 207 13.68 -0.55 -19.78
CA TYR A 207 13.12 0.67 -19.20
C TYR A 207 13.41 0.66 -17.72
N LEU A 208 14.01 1.75 -17.24
CA LEU A 208 14.26 2.02 -15.83
C LEU A 208 13.35 3.15 -15.40
N ASN A 209 12.40 2.85 -14.54
CA ASN A 209 11.64 3.85 -13.81
C ASN A 209 12.31 4.08 -12.47
N VAL A 210 12.39 5.31 -12.04
CA VAL A 210 12.86 5.73 -10.72
C VAL A 210 11.87 6.72 -10.12
N ALA A 211 11.92 6.91 -8.81
CA ALA A 211 11.29 8.03 -8.16
C ALA A 211 12.32 9.11 -7.86
N GLU A 212 11.90 10.36 -8.00
CA GLU A 212 12.67 11.52 -7.58
C GLU A 212 11.78 12.49 -6.80
N GLY A 213 12.37 13.23 -5.85
CA GLY A 213 11.74 14.30 -5.13
C GLY A 213 11.35 13.99 -3.69
N GLY A 214 11.46 12.76 -3.23
CA GLY A 214 11.04 12.30 -1.91
C GLY A 214 9.52 12.28 -1.73
N THR A 215 9.02 11.38 -0.88
CA THR A 215 7.58 11.16 -0.67
C THR A 215 7.01 11.91 0.55
N GLY A 216 7.86 12.29 1.51
CA GLY A 216 7.44 12.93 2.77
C GLY A 216 7.32 14.44 2.72
N GLY A 217 7.85 15.09 1.71
CA GLY A 217 7.97 16.55 1.63
C GLY A 217 6.75 17.28 1.06
N PRO A 218 6.98 18.34 0.25
CA PRO A 218 5.90 19.06 -0.41
C PRO A 218 5.01 18.13 -1.24
N ALA A 219 3.72 18.40 -1.27
CA ALA A 219 2.72 17.58 -1.97
C ALA A 219 3.06 17.24 -3.43
N THR A 220 3.81 18.10 -4.12
CA THR A 220 4.22 17.95 -5.51
C THR A 220 5.65 17.44 -5.67
N SER A 221 6.29 16.99 -4.60
CA SER A 221 7.70 16.61 -4.58
C SER A 221 7.96 15.34 -5.37
N HIS A 222 7.29 14.27 -4.99
CA HIS A 222 7.52 12.93 -5.54
C HIS A 222 7.03 12.78 -6.98
N SER A 223 7.78 12.03 -7.80
CA SER A 223 7.45 11.84 -9.20
C SER A 223 8.04 10.54 -9.75
N VAL A 224 7.48 10.03 -10.85
CA VAL A 224 8.04 8.92 -11.62
C VAL A 224 8.82 9.49 -12.80
N ILE A 225 10.09 9.15 -12.86
CA ILE A 225 11.00 9.45 -13.97
C ILE A 225 11.31 8.15 -14.71
N SER A 226 11.33 8.18 -16.02
CA SER A 226 11.63 7.01 -16.86
C SER A 226 12.85 7.28 -17.75
N ALA A 227 13.64 6.24 -17.93
CA ALA A 227 14.72 6.16 -18.90
C ALA A 227 14.73 4.81 -19.60
N ARG A 228 15.39 4.69 -20.75
CA ARG A 228 15.57 3.42 -21.46
C ARG A 228 17.00 3.22 -21.93
N SER A 229 17.37 1.97 -22.15
CA SER A 229 18.65 1.57 -22.73
C SER A 229 18.50 0.31 -23.58
N ARG A 230 19.46 0.05 -24.45
CA ARG A 230 19.58 -1.24 -25.17
C ARG A 230 20.19 -2.34 -24.30
N HIS A 231 20.85 -1.97 -23.20
CA HIS A 231 21.50 -2.87 -22.26
C HIS A 231 20.98 -2.66 -20.84
N ALA A 232 21.00 -3.73 -20.07
CA ALA A 232 20.51 -3.71 -18.70
C ALA A 232 21.35 -2.83 -17.74
N ASP A 233 22.57 -2.46 -18.13
CA ASP A 233 23.49 -1.62 -17.35
C ASP A 233 23.75 -0.24 -17.98
N GLY A 234 22.92 0.17 -18.96
CA GLY A 234 23.01 1.48 -19.64
C GLY A 234 23.87 1.43 -20.91
N PRO A 235 24.21 2.58 -21.52
CA PRO A 235 23.85 3.94 -21.06
C PRO A 235 22.36 4.24 -21.20
N TRP A 236 21.86 5.13 -20.33
CA TRP A 236 20.44 5.44 -20.21
C TRP A 236 20.06 6.72 -20.96
N GLU A 237 18.96 6.68 -21.72
CA GLU A 237 18.31 7.82 -22.37
C GLU A 237 17.04 8.18 -21.61
N PHE A 238 16.89 9.43 -21.17
CA PHE A 238 15.69 9.89 -20.48
C PHE A 238 14.48 10.01 -21.40
N SER A 239 13.30 9.69 -20.87
CA SER A 239 12.05 9.89 -21.55
C SER A 239 11.77 11.37 -21.81
N PRO A 240 11.32 11.74 -23.03
CA PRO A 240 10.87 13.10 -23.32
C PRO A 240 9.55 13.44 -22.61
N TYR A 241 8.89 12.45 -22.01
CA TYR A 241 7.63 12.61 -21.27
C TYR A 241 7.83 12.73 -19.75
N ASN A 242 9.07 12.87 -19.28
CA ASN A 242 9.36 13.05 -17.85
C ASN A 242 8.87 14.41 -17.33
N PRO A 243 8.36 14.46 -16.10
CA PRO A 243 8.00 13.32 -15.25
C PRO A 243 6.76 12.59 -15.79
N VAL A 244 6.83 11.25 -15.87
CA VAL A 244 5.72 10.43 -16.41
C VAL A 244 4.48 10.55 -15.55
N VAL A 245 4.67 10.58 -14.23
CA VAL A 245 3.61 10.79 -13.24
C VAL A 245 4.13 11.70 -12.13
N ARG A 246 3.32 12.65 -11.72
CA ARG A 246 3.51 13.47 -10.50
C ARG A 246 2.20 14.12 -10.06
N THR A 247 2.12 14.50 -8.81
CA THR A 247 1.11 15.44 -8.30
C THR A 247 1.35 16.82 -8.91
N ARG A 248 0.33 17.46 -9.47
CA ARG A 248 0.45 18.75 -10.15
C ARG A 248 0.21 19.93 -9.22
N SER A 249 -0.69 19.77 -8.25
CA SER A 249 -1.09 20.79 -7.29
C SER A 249 -1.19 20.21 -5.89
N ARG A 250 -0.91 21.03 -4.87
CA ARG A 250 -1.20 20.69 -3.48
C ARG A 250 -2.71 20.57 -3.17
N GLU A 251 -3.56 21.01 -4.10
CA GLU A 251 -5.01 20.90 -4.01
C GLU A 251 -5.52 19.58 -4.62
N ASP A 252 -4.66 18.81 -5.28
CA ASP A 252 -5.01 17.49 -5.82
C ASP A 252 -5.41 16.56 -4.66
N ARG A 253 -6.30 15.62 -4.95
CA ARG A 253 -6.66 14.57 -3.98
C ARG A 253 -5.45 13.70 -3.63
N TRP A 254 -4.65 13.35 -4.61
CA TRP A 254 -3.51 12.45 -4.48
C TRP A 254 -2.20 13.21 -4.45
N LEU A 255 -1.51 13.14 -3.30
CA LEU A 255 -0.29 13.90 -3.00
C LEU A 255 0.93 12.99 -3.03
N SER A 256 2.07 13.54 -3.47
CA SER A 256 3.34 12.80 -3.53
C SER A 256 3.22 11.50 -4.32
N VAL A 257 2.61 11.54 -5.52
CA VAL A 257 2.43 10.37 -6.38
C VAL A 257 3.76 9.95 -6.97
N GLY A 258 4.19 8.71 -6.72
CA GLY A 258 5.48 8.22 -7.24
C GLY A 258 5.66 6.71 -7.10
N HIS A 259 6.92 6.25 -7.16
CA HIS A 259 7.31 4.85 -7.00
C HIS A 259 6.64 3.92 -8.02
N GLY A 260 6.69 4.30 -9.31
CA GLY A 260 5.89 3.69 -10.38
C GLY A 260 6.44 2.38 -10.90
N ARG A 261 5.62 1.32 -10.95
CA ARG A 261 5.96 0.05 -11.60
C ARG A 261 4.95 -0.33 -12.68
N LEU A 262 5.46 -0.66 -13.87
CA LEU A 262 4.66 -1.11 -15.01
C LEU A 262 4.24 -2.57 -14.85
N VAL A 263 3.02 -2.86 -15.30
CA VAL A 263 2.46 -4.20 -15.41
C VAL A 263 1.54 -4.26 -16.63
N ASP A 264 1.61 -5.36 -17.39
CA ASP A 264 0.75 -5.61 -18.53
C ASP A 264 -0.41 -6.56 -18.15
N THR A 265 -1.47 -6.56 -18.98
CA THR A 265 -2.59 -7.49 -18.85
C THR A 265 -2.54 -8.57 -19.93
N PRO A 266 -3.23 -9.71 -19.79
CA PRO A 266 -3.35 -10.72 -20.82
C PRO A 266 -3.89 -10.15 -22.15
N GLY A 267 -4.70 -9.09 -22.09
CA GLY A 267 -5.21 -8.36 -23.25
C GLY A 267 -4.24 -7.34 -23.86
N GLY A 268 -2.98 -7.28 -23.41
CA GLY A 268 -1.95 -6.41 -23.95
C GLY A 268 -2.08 -4.93 -23.55
N LYS A 269 -2.99 -4.58 -22.65
CA LYS A 269 -3.05 -3.24 -22.04
C LYS A 269 -1.99 -3.12 -20.96
N TRP A 270 -1.50 -1.89 -20.77
CA TRP A 270 -0.47 -1.58 -19.78
C TRP A 270 -0.98 -0.65 -18.72
N TYR A 271 -0.51 -0.87 -17.51
CA TYR A 271 -0.82 -0.07 -16.34
C TYR A 271 0.44 0.20 -15.53
N MET A 272 0.38 1.22 -14.69
CA MET A 272 1.41 1.54 -13.71
C MET A 272 0.77 1.60 -12.33
N THR A 273 1.28 0.82 -11.39
CA THR A 273 1.01 1.03 -9.97
C THR A 273 1.88 2.18 -9.48
N VAL A 274 1.31 3.05 -8.64
CA VAL A 274 2.00 4.12 -7.92
C VAL A 274 1.45 4.20 -6.51
N HIS A 275 2.19 4.75 -5.56
CA HIS A 275 1.64 5.07 -4.26
C HIS A 275 1.37 6.56 -4.10
N SER A 276 0.51 6.92 -3.15
CA SER A 276 0.15 8.30 -2.87
C SER A 276 -0.46 8.48 -1.50
N TYR A 277 -0.20 9.61 -0.85
CA TYR A 277 -1.03 10.07 0.25
C TYR A 277 -2.33 10.68 -0.27
N GLU A 278 -3.40 10.52 0.49
CA GLU A 278 -4.65 11.23 0.23
C GLU A 278 -4.69 12.54 0.99
N ASN A 279 -5.04 13.63 0.29
CA ASN A 279 -5.15 14.97 0.87
C ASN A 279 -6.22 15.02 1.97
N GLY A 280 -5.83 15.49 3.16
CA GLY A 280 -6.69 15.48 4.35
C GLY A 280 -6.70 14.15 5.13
N TYR A 281 -6.14 13.05 4.57
CA TYR A 281 -6.20 11.72 5.18
C TYR A 281 -4.85 11.00 5.17
N ARG A 282 -3.77 11.72 5.46
CA ARG A 282 -2.41 11.15 5.54
C ARG A 282 -2.28 10.06 6.63
N THR A 283 -3.22 10.01 7.57
CA THR A 283 -3.35 8.95 8.56
C THR A 283 -3.58 7.56 7.97
N LEU A 284 -4.05 7.47 6.73
CA LEU A 284 -4.21 6.22 5.97
C LEU A 284 -2.89 5.73 5.35
N GLY A 285 -1.78 6.45 5.54
CA GLY A 285 -0.52 6.11 4.89
C GLY A 285 -0.53 6.33 3.38
N ARG A 286 0.36 5.64 2.67
CA ARG A 286 0.51 5.71 1.21
C ARG A 286 -0.31 4.62 0.54
N GLN A 287 -1.44 4.99 -0.02
CA GLN A 287 -2.39 4.08 -0.66
C GLN A 287 -1.94 3.69 -2.07
N LEU A 288 -2.32 2.49 -2.52
CA LEU A 288 -1.96 1.98 -3.84
C LEU A 288 -2.94 2.46 -4.91
N LEU A 289 -2.41 3.11 -5.93
CA LEU A 289 -3.15 3.59 -7.09
C LEU A 289 -2.74 2.81 -8.34
N LEU A 290 -3.63 2.78 -9.33
CA LEU A 290 -3.40 2.20 -10.65
C LEU A 290 -3.72 3.25 -11.72
N LEU A 291 -2.81 3.44 -12.68
CA LEU A 291 -2.98 4.34 -13.82
C LEU A 291 -2.79 3.57 -15.12
N PRO A 292 -3.61 3.79 -16.15
CA PRO A 292 -3.36 3.23 -17.47
C PRO A 292 -2.13 3.87 -18.10
N VAL A 293 -1.48 3.10 -18.96
CA VAL A 293 -0.30 3.52 -19.72
C VAL A 293 -0.49 3.20 -21.18
N GLU A 294 -0.12 4.12 -22.06
CA GLU A 294 -0.07 3.91 -23.50
C GLU A 294 1.36 3.99 -24.02
N TRP A 295 1.72 3.08 -24.93
CA TRP A 295 2.99 3.12 -25.66
C TRP A 295 2.87 4.06 -26.85
N THR A 296 3.84 4.95 -26.99
CA THR A 296 3.91 5.93 -28.07
C THR A 296 4.65 5.36 -29.30
N ALA A 297 4.46 5.96 -30.46
CA ALA A 297 5.06 5.48 -31.71
C ALA A 297 6.61 5.53 -31.70
N ASP A 298 7.20 6.40 -30.88
CA ASP A 298 8.65 6.52 -30.68
C ASP A 298 9.20 5.49 -29.65
N GLY A 299 8.33 4.59 -29.16
CA GLY A 299 8.71 3.51 -28.26
C GLY A 299 8.87 3.93 -26.81
N TRP A 300 8.30 5.06 -26.39
CA TRP A 300 8.17 5.46 -25.01
C TRP A 300 6.76 5.13 -24.49
N PHE A 301 6.51 5.42 -23.24
CA PHE A 301 5.18 5.31 -22.65
C PHE A 301 4.83 6.56 -21.85
N ARG A 302 3.54 6.78 -21.67
CA ARG A 302 2.98 7.85 -20.85
C ARG A 302 1.61 7.47 -20.30
N VAL A 303 1.13 8.19 -19.30
CA VAL A 303 -0.29 8.16 -18.93
C VAL A 303 -1.08 8.84 -20.05
N PRO A 304 -2.20 8.25 -20.55
CA PRO A 304 -3.00 8.87 -21.58
C PRO A 304 -3.48 10.27 -21.22
N GLU A 305 -3.52 11.15 -22.18
CA GLU A 305 -3.95 12.55 -21.97
C GLU A 305 -5.38 12.61 -21.40
N GLY A 306 -5.60 13.48 -20.43
CA GLY A 306 -6.90 13.65 -19.75
C GLY A 306 -7.18 12.64 -18.64
N ILE A 307 -6.37 11.60 -18.46
CA ILE A 307 -6.49 10.66 -17.34
C ILE A 307 -5.77 11.26 -16.11
N THR A 308 -6.49 11.30 -14.99
CA THR A 308 -5.95 11.65 -13.67
C THR A 308 -6.17 10.51 -12.69
N ALA A 309 -5.44 10.51 -11.60
CA ALA A 309 -5.62 9.51 -10.55
C ALA A 309 -7.01 9.54 -9.88
N ASP A 310 -7.75 10.65 -10.01
CA ASP A 310 -9.13 10.80 -9.51
C ASP A 310 -10.20 10.36 -10.49
N ALA A 311 -9.83 10.12 -11.75
CA ALA A 311 -10.79 9.78 -12.79
C ALA A 311 -11.50 8.44 -12.50
N ALA A 312 -12.68 8.27 -13.07
CA ALA A 312 -13.26 6.94 -13.28
C ALA A 312 -12.55 6.33 -14.49
N ILE A 313 -11.81 5.25 -14.27
CA ILE A 313 -10.93 4.62 -15.26
C ILE A 313 -11.54 3.29 -15.68
N PRO A 314 -11.58 2.96 -17.00
CA PRO A 314 -12.05 1.65 -17.46
C PRO A 314 -11.28 0.50 -16.80
N VAL A 315 -11.99 -0.56 -16.39
CA VAL A 315 -11.35 -1.73 -15.74
C VAL A 315 -10.28 -2.35 -16.64
N PRO A 316 -9.14 -2.79 -16.07
CA PRO A 316 -8.03 -3.38 -16.82
C PRO A 316 -8.43 -4.66 -17.57
N VAL A 317 -9.16 -5.52 -16.91
CA VAL A 317 -9.64 -6.80 -17.40
C VAL A 317 -11.17 -6.80 -17.32
N ALA A 318 -11.84 -7.24 -18.38
CA ALA A 318 -13.29 -7.36 -18.39
C ALA A 318 -13.75 -8.34 -17.30
N GLY A 319 -14.75 -7.97 -16.53
CA GLY A 319 -15.23 -8.78 -15.40
C GLY A 319 -16.06 -7.97 -14.43
N ASN A 320 -16.03 -8.37 -13.17
CA ASN A 320 -16.71 -7.69 -12.08
C ASN A 320 -16.10 -6.29 -11.85
N GLY A 321 -16.92 -5.31 -11.54
CA GLY A 321 -16.44 -4.00 -11.12
C GLY A 321 -15.64 -4.07 -9.83
N GLN A 322 -15.13 -2.91 -9.40
CA GLN A 322 -14.38 -2.78 -8.15
C GLN A 322 -15.23 -3.23 -6.96
N GLN A 323 -14.66 -4.10 -6.14
CA GLN A 323 -15.28 -4.59 -4.91
C GLN A 323 -15.10 -3.54 -3.78
N PRO A 324 -15.92 -3.60 -2.73
CA PRO A 324 -15.70 -2.80 -1.52
C PRO A 324 -14.30 -3.04 -0.93
N LEU A 325 -13.83 -2.09 -0.15
CA LEU A 325 -12.61 -2.23 0.65
C LEU A 325 -12.65 -3.51 1.48
N LEU A 326 -11.48 -4.05 1.79
CA LEU A 326 -11.36 -5.26 2.59
C LEU A 326 -12.01 -5.06 3.96
N ASP A 327 -12.74 -6.08 4.39
CA ASP A 327 -13.31 -6.15 5.74
C ASP A 327 -12.34 -6.91 6.65
N PRO A 328 -11.69 -6.26 7.62
CA PRO A 328 -10.78 -6.90 8.56
C PRO A 328 -11.49 -7.60 9.72
N SER A 329 -12.84 -7.65 9.74
CA SER A 329 -13.61 -8.33 10.79
C SER A 329 -13.16 -9.77 10.97
N ASP A 330 -13.17 -10.24 12.23
CA ASP A 330 -12.80 -11.60 12.57
C ASP A 330 -13.68 -12.11 13.74
N ASP A 331 -14.34 -13.23 13.51
CA ASP A 331 -15.11 -13.90 14.53
C ASP A 331 -14.29 -14.95 15.33
N PHE A 332 -12.99 -15.09 14.95
CA PHE A 332 -12.04 -16.01 15.56
C PHE A 332 -12.49 -17.48 15.57
N THR A 333 -13.28 -17.88 14.60
CA THR A 333 -13.71 -19.30 14.46
C THR A 333 -12.65 -20.18 13.79
N LYS A 334 -11.75 -19.59 12.98
CA LYS A 334 -10.62 -20.28 12.38
C LYS A 334 -9.56 -20.62 13.44
N THR A 335 -8.72 -21.60 13.15
CA THR A 335 -7.64 -22.05 14.05
C THR A 335 -6.33 -21.28 13.87
N GLU A 336 -6.28 -20.33 12.92
CA GLU A 336 -5.15 -19.48 12.62
C GLU A 336 -5.62 -18.03 12.43
N LEU A 337 -4.78 -17.08 12.81
CA LEU A 337 -5.04 -15.67 12.50
C LEU A 337 -4.99 -15.46 10.98
N GLY A 338 -5.95 -14.71 10.46
CA GLY A 338 -5.96 -14.32 9.05
C GLY A 338 -4.83 -13.35 8.71
N LEU A 339 -4.52 -13.26 7.42
CA LEU A 339 -3.46 -12.36 6.91
C LEU A 339 -3.79 -10.86 7.03
N GLN A 340 -5.01 -10.50 7.46
CA GLN A 340 -5.35 -9.12 7.82
C GLN A 340 -4.69 -8.67 9.12
N TRP A 341 -4.18 -9.59 9.95
CA TRP A 341 -3.54 -9.31 11.21
C TRP A 341 -2.02 -9.22 11.08
N GLY A 342 -1.43 -8.24 11.74
CA GLY A 342 0.01 -8.09 11.89
C GLY A 342 0.38 -7.64 13.30
N PHE A 343 1.39 -8.25 13.90
CA PHE A 343 1.95 -7.81 15.17
C PHE A 343 2.96 -6.68 14.93
N TRP A 344 2.96 -5.71 15.82
CA TRP A 344 4.04 -4.75 15.90
C TRP A 344 5.33 -5.43 16.33
N HIS A 345 6.33 -5.45 15.44
CA HIS A 345 7.59 -6.15 15.57
C HIS A 345 7.41 -7.68 15.66
N GLU A 346 7.33 -8.25 16.82
CA GLU A 346 7.51 -9.68 17.04
C GLU A 346 6.21 -10.47 16.86
N TYR A 347 6.24 -11.40 15.92
CA TYR A 347 5.24 -12.46 15.80
C TYR A 347 5.64 -13.63 16.71
N ASP A 348 4.96 -13.80 17.83
CA ASP A 348 5.16 -14.89 18.78
C ASP A 348 3.91 -15.75 18.88
N ALA A 349 3.90 -16.87 18.18
CA ALA A 349 2.78 -17.81 18.17
C ALA A 349 2.46 -18.41 19.55
N ALA A 350 3.40 -18.39 20.49
CA ALA A 350 3.16 -18.89 21.85
C ALA A 350 2.32 -17.94 22.70
N ARG A 351 2.20 -16.67 22.28
CA ARG A 351 1.41 -15.65 23.00
C ARG A 351 -0.08 -15.74 22.79
N PHE A 352 -0.54 -16.41 21.76
CA PHE A 352 -1.96 -16.43 21.46
C PHE A 352 -2.47 -17.80 21.07
N THR A 353 -3.76 -18.01 21.29
CA THR A 353 -4.51 -19.09 20.70
C THR A 353 -5.75 -18.53 20.04
N VAL A 354 -6.09 -19.02 18.86
CA VAL A 354 -7.28 -18.60 18.11
C VAL A 354 -8.12 -19.82 17.74
N GLY A 355 -9.41 -19.68 17.78
CA GLY A 355 -10.37 -20.73 17.44
C GLY A 355 -11.59 -20.74 18.36
N ASN A 356 -12.60 -21.50 17.97
CA ASN A 356 -13.86 -21.64 18.73
C ASN A 356 -14.54 -20.30 19.06
N GLY A 357 -14.41 -19.30 18.18
CA GLY A 357 -15.01 -17.98 18.36
C GLY A 357 -14.25 -17.07 19.33
N ALA A 358 -12.98 -17.33 19.59
CA ALA A 358 -12.17 -16.49 20.48
C ALA A 358 -10.71 -16.42 20.06
N LEU A 359 -10.10 -15.26 20.32
CA LEU A 359 -8.66 -15.05 20.38
C LEU A 359 -8.29 -14.85 21.84
N THR A 360 -7.40 -15.70 22.37
CA THR A 360 -6.82 -15.52 23.69
C THR A 360 -5.38 -15.00 23.52
N LEU A 361 -5.08 -13.84 24.10
CA LEU A 361 -3.79 -13.16 23.99
C LEU A 361 -3.16 -13.07 25.39
N ALA A 362 -1.98 -13.66 25.56
CA ALA A 362 -1.21 -13.52 26.78
C ALA A 362 -0.69 -12.09 26.93
N ALA A 363 -0.86 -11.51 28.10
CA ALA A 363 -0.31 -10.21 28.45
C ALA A 363 1.22 -10.22 28.38
N ARG A 364 1.80 -9.10 27.89
CA ARG A 364 3.24 -8.95 27.75
C ARG A 364 3.67 -7.54 28.15
N GLY A 365 4.67 -7.46 29.05
CA GLY A 365 5.25 -6.21 29.48
C GLY A 365 4.33 -5.36 30.34
N ALA A 366 4.73 -4.12 30.57
CA ALA A 366 4.03 -3.18 31.44
C ALA A 366 3.37 -2.01 30.68
N SER A 367 3.70 -1.86 29.40
CA SER A 367 3.24 -0.74 28.56
C SER A 367 2.88 -1.21 27.15
N LEU A 368 2.21 -0.35 26.41
CA LEU A 368 1.89 -0.59 25.00
C LEU A 368 3.15 -0.88 24.15
N ALA A 369 4.28 -0.23 24.49
CA ALA A 369 5.55 -0.44 23.79
C ALA A 369 6.10 -1.87 23.95
N ASP A 370 5.84 -2.49 25.09
CA ASP A 370 6.32 -3.85 25.37
C ASP A 370 5.37 -4.92 24.80
N SER A 371 4.15 -4.54 24.44
CA SER A 371 3.03 -5.46 24.23
C SER A 371 3.05 -6.20 22.89
N SER A 372 3.85 -5.75 21.90
CA SER A 372 3.73 -6.24 20.51
C SER A 372 2.26 -6.26 20.08
N ALA A 373 1.67 -5.07 19.87
CA ALA A 373 0.25 -4.92 19.58
C ALA A 373 -0.14 -5.67 18.30
N LEU A 374 -1.31 -6.30 18.32
CA LEU A 374 -1.92 -6.96 17.15
C LEU A 374 -2.75 -5.93 16.39
N THR A 375 -2.39 -5.66 15.15
CA THR A 375 -2.94 -4.57 14.33
C THR A 375 -3.61 -5.08 13.06
N THR A 376 -4.49 -4.26 12.49
CA THR A 376 -5.05 -4.49 11.15
C THR A 376 -5.12 -3.18 10.36
N ALA A 377 -4.77 -3.23 9.07
CA ALA A 377 -4.86 -2.06 8.19
C ALA A 377 -6.31 -1.76 7.82
N VAL A 378 -6.63 -0.48 7.68
CA VAL A 378 -7.94 0.01 7.21
C VAL A 378 -7.77 1.05 6.12
N GLY A 379 -8.72 1.11 5.18
CA GLY A 379 -8.63 2.02 4.04
C GLY A 379 -9.73 3.08 3.97
N GLY A 380 -10.56 3.19 5.00
CA GLY A 380 -11.68 4.13 5.01
C GLY A 380 -11.41 5.39 5.82
N HIS A 381 -11.96 6.54 5.39
CA HIS A 381 -11.88 7.81 6.12
C HIS A 381 -12.65 7.78 7.43
N SER A 382 -13.77 7.08 7.43
CA SER A 382 -14.66 6.95 8.57
C SER A 382 -14.98 5.47 8.77
N TYR A 383 -14.91 5.01 10.01
CA TYR A 383 -15.19 3.62 10.34
C TYR A 383 -15.51 3.45 11.82
N THR A 384 -16.08 2.31 12.14
CA THR A 384 -16.31 1.87 13.50
C THR A 384 -15.62 0.53 13.72
N VAL A 385 -14.94 0.38 14.84
CA VAL A 385 -14.34 -0.89 15.27
C VAL A 385 -14.84 -1.25 16.65
N GLU A 386 -15.17 -2.53 16.83
CA GLU A 386 -15.70 -3.05 18.08
C GLU A 386 -15.08 -4.42 18.40
N VAL A 387 -14.88 -4.70 19.69
CA VAL A 387 -14.43 -6.01 20.16
C VAL A 387 -15.00 -6.31 21.54
N ASP A 388 -15.42 -7.55 21.76
CA ASP A 388 -15.77 -8.05 23.08
C ASP A 388 -14.50 -8.49 23.80
N VAL A 389 -14.26 -7.97 25.00
CA VAL A 389 -13.04 -8.18 25.80
C VAL A 389 -13.41 -8.79 27.16
N GLU A 390 -12.69 -9.85 27.53
CA GLU A 390 -12.67 -10.44 28.86
C GLU A 390 -11.23 -10.53 29.34
N ILE A 391 -10.90 -10.02 30.52
CA ILE A 391 -9.55 -10.00 31.08
C ILE A 391 -9.43 -10.80 32.37
N GLU A 392 -8.26 -11.39 32.61
CA GLU A 392 -7.87 -11.86 33.94
C GLU A 392 -7.53 -10.66 34.84
N PRO A 393 -7.66 -10.76 36.19
CA PRO A 393 -7.65 -9.60 37.11
C PRO A 393 -6.39 -8.72 37.05
N SER A 394 -5.25 -9.26 36.61
CA SER A 394 -3.98 -8.51 36.50
C SER A 394 -3.61 -8.14 35.08
N CYS A 395 -4.54 -8.31 34.14
CA CYS A 395 -4.38 -7.97 32.73
C CYS A 395 -5.07 -6.65 32.42
N GLU A 396 -4.45 -5.83 31.59
CA GLU A 396 -5.09 -4.71 30.89
C GLU A 396 -5.10 -5.01 29.39
N CYS A 397 -6.23 -4.80 28.73
CA CYS A 397 -6.42 -4.98 27.30
C CYS A 397 -7.13 -3.76 26.70
N GLY A 398 -6.71 -3.34 25.51
CA GLY A 398 -7.31 -2.17 24.86
C GLY A 398 -7.50 -2.34 23.36
N LEU A 399 -8.46 -1.57 22.85
CA LEU A 399 -8.71 -1.32 21.43
C LEU A 399 -8.23 0.10 21.10
N MET A 400 -7.17 0.20 20.29
CA MET A 400 -6.47 1.44 19.98
C MET A 400 -6.60 1.81 18.51
N LEU A 401 -6.45 3.10 18.19
CA LEU A 401 -5.94 3.61 16.94
C LEU A 401 -4.44 3.86 17.13
N PHE A 402 -3.62 3.09 16.45
CA PHE A 402 -2.21 2.90 16.71
C PHE A 402 -1.40 3.37 15.51
N TYR A 403 -0.51 4.32 15.71
CA TYR A 403 0.54 4.69 14.76
C TYR A 403 1.87 4.01 15.13
N ASP A 404 2.28 4.20 16.36
CA ASP A 404 3.41 3.54 17.01
C ASP A 404 3.15 3.45 18.53
N PRO A 405 4.01 2.82 19.33
CA PRO A 405 3.80 2.67 20.77
C PRO A 405 3.69 4.00 21.55
N GLN A 406 4.29 5.08 21.05
CA GLN A 406 4.25 6.41 21.66
C GLN A 406 2.99 7.18 21.23
N HIS A 407 2.52 6.93 20.01
CA HIS A 407 1.41 7.65 19.38
C HIS A 407 0.24 6.71 19.11
N ALA A 408 -0.56 6.48 20.13
CA ALA A 408 -1.78 5.66 20.07
C ALA A 408 -2.85 6.22 20.98
N THR A 409 -4.10 6.22 20.52
CA THR A 409 -5.27 6.61 21.31
C THR A 409 -6.33 5.52 21.24
N GLY A 410 -7.11 5.34 22.29
CA GLY A 410 -8.14 4.29 22.28
C GLY A 410 -8.74 4.05 23.64
N ILE A 411 -9.56 3.01 23.71
CA ILE A 411 -10.28 2.61 24.92
C ILE A 411 -9.72 1.29 25.46
N LEU A 412 -9.65 1.16 26.76
CA LEU A 412 -9.06 0.01 27.44
C LEU A 412 -9.92 -0.47 28.61
N LEU A 413 -9.73 -1.74 28.95
CA LEU A 413 -10.28 -2.41 30.13
C LEU A 413 -9.13 -2.98 30.94
N GLY A 414 -9.02 -2.61 32.21
CA GLY A 414 -7.99 -3.09 33.12
C GLY A 414 -8.48 -3.23 34.56
N PRO A 415 -7.58 -3.54 35.52
CA PRO A 415 -7.92 -3.72 36.93
C PRO A 415 -8.65 -2.51 37.54
N GLU A 416 -8.31 -1.31 37.11
CA GLU A 416 -8.94 -0.07 37.54
C GLU A 416 -10.20 0.31 36.75
N GLY A 417 -10.69 -0.58 35.88
CA GLY A 417 -11.90 -0.40 35.07
C GLY A 417 -11.62 0.04 33.63
N VAL A 418 -12.65 0.62 33.00
CA VAL A 418 -12.60 1.14 31.63
C VAL A 418 -12.01 2.56 31.64
N GLY A 419 -11.09 2.85 30.74
CA GLY A 419 -10.47 4.16 30.55
C GLY A 419 -10.17 4.46 29.08
N VAL A 420 -9.86 5.73 28.80
CA VAL A 420 -9.37 6.18 27.49
C VAL A 420 -7.91 6.56 27.62
N ARG A 421 -7.08 6.01 26.72
CA ARG A 421 -5.71 6.44 26.53
C ARG A 421 -5.70 7.53 25.45
N LEU A 422 -5.22 8.72 25.82
CA LEU A 422 -4.99 9.79 24.86
C LEU A 422 -3.68 9.58 24.08
N ALA A 423 -3.51 10.27 22.95
CA ALA A 423 -2.37 10.09 22.06
C ALA A 423 -0.98 10.32 22.73
N ASN A 424 -0.92 11.13 23.80
CA ASN A 424 0.28 11.35 24.61
C ASN A 424 0.52 10.27 25.68
N GLY A 425 -0.26 9.20 25.69
CA GLY A 425 -0.15 8.09 26.63
C GLY A 425 -0.87 8.31 27.98
N TYR A 426 -1.42 9.49 28.22
CA TYR A 426 -2.13 9.78 29.46
C TYR A 426 -3.53 9.13 29.48
N VAL A 427 -3.93 8.61 30.66
CA VAL A 427 -5.27 8.06 30.93
C VAL A 427 -5.91 8.94 32.00
N PRO A 428 -6.75 9.93 31.61
CA PRO A 428 -7.26 10.95 32.52
C PRO A 428 -8.19 10.42 33.59
N SER A 429 -8.99 9.41 33.27
CA SER A 429 -9.97 8.85 34.19
C SER A 429 -10.24 7.38 33.90
N ARG A 430 -10.74 6.66 34.89
CA ARG A 430 -11.24 5.29 34.74
C ARG A 430 -12.60 5.16 35.42
N GLN A 431 -13.44 4.33 34.82
CA GLN A 431 -14.81 4.06 35.27
C GLN A 431 -14.99 2.56 35.46
N GLN A 432 -16.02 2.16 36.22
CA GLN A 432 -16.41 0.76 36.36
C GLN A 432 -15.30 -0.13 36.94
N LYS A 433 -14.64 0.35 38.00
CA LYS A 433 -13.59 -0.41 38.73
C LYS A 433 -14.06 -1.84 39.03
N GLY A 434 -13.19 -2.81 38.77
CA GLY A 434 -13.44 -4.23 38.98
C GLY A 434 -14.24 -4.90 37.86
N ALA A 435 -14.59 -4.19 36.78
CA ALA A 435 -15.12 -4.83 35.58
C ALA A 435 -14.02 -5.67 34.93
N THR A 436 -14.36 -6.93 34.58
CA THR A 436 -13.47 -7.86 33.87
C THR A 436 -13.97 -8.18 32.47
N ARG A 437 -15.14 -7.66 32.08
CA ARG A 437 -15.75 -7.85 30.77
C ARG A 437 -16.37 -6.56 30.26
N ALA A 438 -16.11 -6.23 29.00
CA ALA A 438 -16.75 -5.15 28.30
C ALA A 438 -16.73 -5.37 26.80
N THR A 439 -17.68 -4.80 26.07
CA THR A 439 -17.53 -4.53 24.64
C THR A 439 -16.92 -3.14 24.50
N LEU A 440 -15.81 -3.02 23.82
CA LEU A 440 -15.12 -1.76 23.53
C LEU A 440 -15.41 -1.35 22.09
N ARG A 441 -15.65 -0.05 21.86
CA ARG A 441 -15.89 0.50 20.50
C ARG A 441 -15.16 1.80 20.32
N VAL A 442 -14.50 1.93 19.16
CA VAL A 442 -13.89 3.14 18.66
C VAL A 442 -14.63 3.57 17.39
N VAL A 443 -15.03 4.80 17.33
CA VAL A 443 -15.69 5.42 16.17
C VAL A 443 -14.76 6.50 15.65
N ASN A 444 -14.23 6.32 14.44
CA ASN A 444 -13.46 7.34 13.75
C ASN A 444 -14.34 7.97 12.66
N ASP A 445 -14.57 9.28 12.74
CA ASP A 445 -15.18 10.06 11.68
C ASP A 445 -14.18 11.09 11.15
N ARG A 446 -13.47 10.73 10.08
CA ARG A 446 -12.53 11.65 9.41
C ARG A 446 -11.49 12.27 10.34
N ASN A 447 -10.84 11.42 11.15
CA ASN A 447 -9.84 11.76 12.16
C ASN A 447 -10.38 12.30 13.51
N GLU A 448 -11.69 12.53 13.66
CA GLU A 448 -12.32 12.75 14.95
C GLU A 448 -12.76 11.41 15.54
N VAL A 449 -12.36 11.12 16.77
CA VAL A 449 -12.48 9.79 17.37
C VAL A 449 -13.25 9.85 18.67
N ASP A 450 -14.32 9.07 18.75
CA ASP A 450 -15.12 8.87 19.95
C ASP A 450 -14.98 7.44 20.48
N PHE A 451 -15.07 7.29 21.80
CA PHE A 451 -14.91 6.02 22.48
C PHE A 451 -16.18 5.64 23.24
N TYR A 452 -16.55 4.36 23.11
CA TYR A 452 -17.73 3.80 23.75
C TYR A 452 -17.40 2.46 24.38
N PHE A 453 -18.11 2.14 25.46
CA PHE A 453 -18.07 0.81 26.04
C PHE A 453 -19.45 0.36 26.49
N ARG A 454 -19.59 -0.94 26.64
CA ARG A 454 -20.80 -1.57 27.17
C ARG A 454 -20.42 -2.73 28.07
N LEU A 455 -20.91 -2.69 29.33
CA LEU A 455 -20.79 -3.84 30.23
C LEU A 455 -21.89 -4.88 29.92
N PRO A 456 -21.69 -6.15 30.29
CA PRO A 456 -22.69 -7.20 30.07
C PRO A 456 -24.07 -6.80 30.62
N GLY A 457 -25.07 -6.85 29.75
CA GLY A 457 -26.47 -6.51 30.11
C GLY A 457 -26.76 -5.04 30.37
N LYS A 458 -25.82 -4.13 30.09
CA LYS A 458 -25.99 -2.67 30.23
C LYS A 458 -26.13 -1.99 28.86
N ALA A 459 -26.63 -0.76 28.87
CA ALA A 459 -26.63 0.11 27.69
C ALA A 459 -25.20 0.58 27.38
N TRP A 460 -25.02 1.04 26.14
CA TRP A 460 -23.78 1.70 25.72
C TRP A 460 -23.57 2.98 26.53
N GLN A 461 -22.30 3.26 26.82
CA GLN A 461 -21.85 4.49 27.45
C GLN A 461 -20.76 5.10 26.59
N ARG A 462 -20.89 6.40 26.27
CA ARG A 462 -19.82 7.19 25.68
C ARG A 462 -18.91 7.69 26.80
N THR A 463 -17.60 7.68 26.57
CA THR A 463 -16.66 8.35 27.49
C THR A 463 -16.74 9.85 27.31
N GLN A 464 -16.15 10.62 28.25
CA GLN A 464 -16.07 12.08 28.12
C GLN A 464 -15.00 12.52 27.11
N GLU A 465 -13.98 11.70 26.98
CA GLU A 465 -12.84 11.96 26.10
C GLU A 465 -13.21 11.66 24.64
N SER A 466 -12.66 12.48 23.75
CA SER A 466 -12.54 12.29 22.31
C SER A 466 -11.13 12.60 21.87
N ALA A 467 -10.71 12.16 20.72
CA ALA A 467 -9.39 12.46 20.17
C ALA A 467 -9.50 13.00 18.74
N GLU A 468 -8.52 13.79 18.34
CA GLU A 468 -8.26 14.19 16.98
C GLU A 468 -6.91 13.60 16.58
N ILE A 469 -6.84 12.89 15.46
CA ILE A 469 -5.69 12.06 15.06
C ILE A 469 -5.02 12.48 13.75
N SER A 470 -5.40 13.60 13.14
CA SER A 470 -4.84 14.03 11.84
C SER A 470 -3.32 14.24 11.88
N GLY A 471 -2.77 14.52 13.07
CA GLY A 471 -1.34 14.61 13.31
C GLY A 471 -0.59 13.27 13.38
N MET A 472 -1.29 12.14 13.46
CA MET A 472 -0.67 10.81 13.51
C MET A 472 -0.31 10.34 12.10
N GLN A 473 0.75 10.91 11.55
CA GLN A 473 1.19 10.71 10.17
C GLN A 473 2.68 10.99 10.00
N HIS A 474 3.26 10.47 8.92
CA HIS A 474 4.70 10.54 8.63
C HIS A 474 5.28 11.97 8.68
N ASN A 475 4.62 12.96 8.09
CA ASN A 475 5.14 14.33 8.03
C ASN A 475 5.23 15.03 9.40
N VAL A 476 4.60 14.45 10.42
CA VAL A 476 4.63 14.95 11.81
C VAL A 476 5.51 14.05 12.69
N LEU A 477 5.38 12.73 12.56
CA LEU A 477 5.95 11.75 13.48
C LEU A 477 7.12 10.95 12.88
N GLY A 478 7.30 10.97 11.55
CA GLY A 478 8.23 10.07 10.86
C GLY A 478 7.68 8.65 10.69
N GLY A 479 8.54 7.69 10.32
CA GLY A 479 8.25 6.24 10.33
C GLY A 479 7.55 5.69 9.08
N PHE A 480 6.93 6.53 8.24
CA PHE A 480 6.14 6.09 7.07
C PHE A 480 4.99 5.12 7.39
N LEU A 481 4.42 5.23 8.57
CA LEU A 481 3.34 4.38 9.06
C LEU A 481 1.95 5.00 8.79
N ASP A 482 0.92 4.19 9.02
CA ASP A 482 -0.49 4.56 9.03
C ASP A 482 -1.11 4.37 10.42
N VAL A 483 -2.33 4.87 10.59
CA VAL A 483 -3.10 4.62 11.82
C VAL A 483 -3.94 3.38 11.66
N ARG A 484 -3.67 2.37 12.50
CA ARG A 484 -4.34 1.06 12.47
C ARG A 484 -5.18 0.80 13.72
N PRO A 485 -6.35 0.21 13.61
CA PRO A 485 -6.94 -0.47 14.74
C PRO A 485 -5.98 -1.52 15.30
N ALA A 486 -5.82 -1.51 16.62
CA ALA A 486 -4.88 -2.39 17.30
C ALA A 486 -5.46 -2.92 18.61
N ILE A 487 -5.09 -4.14 18.95
CA ILE A 487 -5.37 -4.79 20.21
C ILE A 487 -4.05 -5.01 20.95
N TYR A 488 -3.99 -4.68 22.22
CA TYR A 488 -2.85 -5.00 23.06
C TYR A 488 -3.29 -5.63 24.38
N ALA A 489 -2.38 -6.39 25.00
CA ALA A 489 -2.56 -6.92 26.35
C ALA A 489 -1.27 -6.79 27.14
N VAL A 490 -1.32 -6.15 28.33
CA VAL A 490 -0.17 -5.90 29.22
C VAL A 490 -0.49 -6.32 30.66
N GLY A 491 0.56 -6.40 31.50
CA GLY A 491 0.48 -6.90 32.86
C GLY A 491 0.78 -8.40 32.94
N SER A 492 -0.04 -9.14 33.64
CA SER A 492 0.06 -10.59 33.76
C SER A 492 -1.29 -11.28 33.47
N GLY A 493 -1.23 -12.57 33.13
CA GLY A 493 -2.42 -13.30 32.71
C GLY A 493 -2.74 -13.12 31.23
N LYS A 494 -4.00 -13.07 30.89
CA LYS A 494 -4.44 -13.03 29.47
C LYS A 494 -5.76 -12.28 29.28
N ALA A 495 -5.95 -11.81 28.06
CA ALA A 495 -7.20 -11.29 27.54
C ALA A 495 -7.83 -12.30 26.59
N THR A 496 -9.14 -12.44 26.64
CA THR A 496 -9.93 -13.19 25.66
C THR A 496 -10.80 -12.22 24.88
N LEU A 497 -10.67 -12.27 23.56
CA LEU A 497 -11.34 -11.37 22.63
C LEU A 497 -12.29 -12.17 21.75
N ARG A 498 -13.44 -11.58 21.45
CA ARG A 498 -14.44 -12.16 20.56
C ARG A 498 -15.03 -11.10 19.66
N ASN A 499 -15.56 -11.51 18.51
CA ASN A 499 -16.36 -10.65 17.66
C ASN A 499 -15.64 -9.33 17.33
N PHE A 500 -14.41 -9.38 16.80
CA PHE A 500 -13.79 -8.19 16.24
C PHE A 500 -14.57 -7.79 14.99
N ARG A 501 -15.22 -6.61 15.03
CA ARG A 501 -16.09 -6.12 13.97
C ARG A 501 -15.59 -4.79 13.46
N TYR A 502 -15.52 -4.68 12.17
CA TYR A 502 -15.24 -3.46 11.45
C TYR A 502 -16.43 -3.07 10.58
N TRP A 503 -16.79 -1.81 10.59
CA TRP A 503 -17.76 -1.26 9.66
C TRP A 503 -17.14 -0.04 8.96
N PRO A 504 -17.17 0.05 7.61
CA PRO A 504 -16.63 1.18 6.85
C PRO A 504 -17.55 2.42 6.92
N GLU A 505 -18.15 2.65 8.07
CA GLU A 505 -19.10 3.73 8.35
C GLU A 505 -19.13 4.06 9.85
N VAL A 506 -19.57 5.27 10.14
CA VAL A 506 -19.79 5.72 11.52
C VAL A 506 -21.03 5.02 12.10
N ARG A 507 -20.85 4.32 13.22
CA ARG A 507 -21.94 3.67 13.97
C ARG A 507 -21.95 4.13 15.42
N VAL A 508 -22.54 5.28 15.66
CA VAL A 508 -22.78 5.77 17.02
C VAL A 508 -23.85 4.91 17.66
N PRO A 509 -23.63 4.39 18.90
CA PRO A 509 -24.67 3.66 19.61
C PRO A 509 -25.88 4.54 19.92
N ALA A 510 -27.09 3.97 19.79
CA ALA A 510 -28.33 4.62 20.20
C ALA A 510 -28.46 4.71 21.73
#